data_63cc7a1ca8f88fee5fb25cdbfd2908b4
#
_entry.id   63cc7a1ca8f88fee5fb25cdbfd2908b4
#
_cell.length_a   1.000
_cell.length_b   1.000
_cell.length_c   1.000
_cell.angle_alpha   90.00
_cell.angle_beta   90.00
_cell.angle_gamma   90.00
#
_symmetry.space_group_name_H-M   'P 1'
#
loop_
_entity.id
_entity.type
_entity.pdbx_description
1 polymer ?
#
loop_
_entity_poly.entity_id
_entity_poly.type
_entity_poly.pdbx_seq_one_letter_code
_entity_poly.pdbx_strand_id
1 'polypeptide(L)'
;RCGSALWQFENDHSYIDCGMCYILRCADNSFFIIDSGHFLQPNDHKRIYRFLRERTPDGERTVIAGWFFSHAHDDHVSQFVDFIREYGSAVEIERLYYNDAPIDHRDNMSWGESNKKYIRRFEDCARSCNIPAVKLHTGQRFFVRNLRFDVLCTQEDVWPQSLENFNNTSCVLALEADGTRIIFPGDAADVESDIMTARYTEKTLGCDIMQQSHHGHSGASPEFYRRAEAKTVMFPITKIKFDEEYPKQEANRVACSIAEEYFIA
;
A
#
# COMPACT_ATOMS: atom_id res chain seq x y z
N ARG A 1 -20.73 -10.90 -15.96
CA ARG A 1 -20.28 -10.10 -14.80
C ARG A 1 -18.83 -9.75 -15.07
N CYS A 2 -18.47 -8.46 -15.08
CA CYS A 2 -17.06 -8.07 -15.01
C CYS A 2 -16.54 -8.50 -13.62
N GLY A 3 -15.46 -9.27 -13.58
CA GLY A 3 -14.72 -9.56 -12.36
C GLY A 3 -13.95 -8.34 -11.87
N SER A 4 -13.32 -8.47 -10.71
CA SER A 4 -12.38 -7.46 -10.21
C SER A 4 -11.12 -7.44 -11.07
N ALA A 5 -10.40 -6.32 -11.04
CA ALA A 5 -9.10 -6.19 -11.69
C ALA A 5 -8.14 -5.46 -10.74
N LEU A 6 -6.87 -5.85 -10.75
CA LEU A 6 -5.79 -5.22 -10.01
C LEU A 6 -4.74 -4.70 -10.98
N TRP A 7 -4.26 -3.50 -10.73
CA TRP A 7 -3.11 -2.91 -11.41
C TRP A 7 -2.07 -2.45 -10.38
N GLN A 8 -0.83 -2.85 -10.58
CA GLN A 8 0.32 -2.15 -10.04
C GLN A 8 0.48 -0.90 -10.91
N PHE A 9 0.20 0.27 -10.32
CA PHE A 9 0.27 1.53 -11.05
C PHE A 9 1.74 1.90 -11.25
N GLU A 10 2.14 2.10 -12.50
CA GLU A 10 3.48 2.55 -12.83
C GLU A 10 3.63 4.04 -12.49
N ASN A 11 4.35 4.32 -11.41
CA ASN A 11 4.68 5.68 -11.00
C ASN A 11 5.70 6.33 -11.94
N ASP A 12 5.77 7.67 -11.97
CA ASP A 12 6.79 8.40 -12.74
C ASP A 12 8.13 8.36 -12.02
N HIS A 13 9.01 7.50 -12.46
CA HIS A 13 10.33 7.29 -11.87
C HIS A 13 11.43 8.21 -12.43
N SER A 14 11.08 9.34 -13.06
CA SER A 14 12.06 10.27 -13.61
C SER A 14 13.01 10.87 -12.57
N TYR A 15 12.58 10.95 -11.30
CA TYR A 15 13.32 11.61 -10.22
C TYR A 15 13.56 10.74 -8.99
N ILE A 16 12.83 9.64 -8.84
CA ILE A 16 12.89 8.77 -7.66
C ILE A 16 12.53 7.34 -8.08
N ASP A 17 13.20 6.34 -7.50
CA ASP A 17 13.02 4.93 -7.83
C ASP A 17 11.94 4.22 -7.00
N CYS A 18 11.35 4.90 -6.02
CA CYS A 18 10.30 4.38 -5.17
C CYS A 18 8.98 5.14 -5.35
N GLY A 19 7.95 4.70 -4.68
CA GLY A 19 6.60 5.21 -4.74
C GLY A 19 5.65 4.07 -5.04
N MET A 20 4.59 3.96 -4.24
CA MET A 20 3.67 2.83 -4.35
C MET A 20 2.26 3.31 -4.62
N CYS A 21 1.63 2.71 -5.62
CA CYS A 21 0.20 2.86 -5.86
C CYS A 21 -0.36 1.60 -6.51
N TYR A 22 -1.41 1.04 -5.93
CA TYR A 22 -2.19 -0.04 -6.54
C TYR A 22 -3.62 0.39 -6.72
N ILE A 23 -4.21 0.03 -7.84
CA ILE A 23 -5.60 0.36 -8.16
C ILE A 23 -6.36 -0.92 -8.40
N LEU A 24 -7.45 -1.12 -7.66
CA LEU A 24 -8.40 -2.20 -7.88
C LEU A 24 -9.69 -1.64 -8.45
N ARG A 25 -10.26 -2.33 -9.44
CA ARG A 25 -11.63 -2.09 -9.87
C ARG A 25 -12.54 -3.15 -9.27
N CYS A 26 -13.58 -2.71 -8.61
CA CYS A 26 -14.64 -3.57 -8.08
C CYS A 26 -15.59 -4.05 -9.19
N ALA A 27 -16.43 -5.03 -8.89
CA ALA A 27 -17.39 -5.59 -9.84
C ALA A 27 -18.47 -4.59 -10.30
N ASP A 28 -18.68 -3.48 -9.57
CA ASP A 28 -19.59 -2.39 -9.91
C ASP A 28 -18.93 -1.21 -10.66
N ASN A 29 -17.68 -1.38 -11.10
CA ASN A 29 -16.79 -0.39 -11.71
C ASN A 29 -16.31 0.74 -10.79
N SER A 30 -16.61 0.73 -9.49
CA SER A 30 -15.95 1.59 -8.54
C SER A 30 -14.50 1.12 -8.27
N PHE A 31 -13.68 2.00 -7.68
CA PHE A 31 -12.28 1.71 -7.45
C PHE A 31 -11.96 1.63 -5.97
N PHE A 32 -10.98 0.80 -5.63
CA PHE A 32 -10.28 0.82 -4.34
C PHE A 32 -8.81 1.08 -4.62
N ILE A 33 -8.22 2.07 -3.94
CA ILE A 33 -6.84 2.49 -4.17
C ILE A 33 -6.01 2.20 -2.92
N ILE A 34 -4.80 1.73 -3.11
CA ILE A 34 -3.81 1.47 -2.07
C ILE A 34 -2.63 2.40 -2.32
N ASP A 35 -2.35 3.28 -1.37
CA ASP A 35 -1.32 4.32 -1.42
C ASP A 35 -1.45 5.27 -2.62
N SER A 36 -0.45 6.12 -2.90
CA SER A 36 -0.62 7.14 -3.95
C SER A 36 0.67 7.58 -4.65
N GLY A 37 1.85 7.20 -4.17
CA GLY A 37 3.13 7.61 -4.73
C GLY A 37 3.79 8.80 -4.05
N HIS A 38 4.96 9.17 -4.52
CA HIS A 38 5.93 10.08 -3.92
C HIS A 38 5.75 11.55 -4.39
N PHE A 39 6.12 12.51 -3.56
CA PHE A 39 6.02 13.94 -3.92
C PHE A 39 6.95 14.35 -5.07
N LEU A 40 8.04 13.62 -5.32
CA LEU A 40 8.91 13.82 -6.49
C LEU A 40 8.34 13.23 -7.80
N GLN A 41 7.11 12.76 -7.77
CA GLN A 41 6.34 12.29 -8.93
C GLN A 41 5.19 13.26 -9.23
N PRO A 42 5.46 14.53 -9.58
CA PRO A 42 4.52 15.65 -9.45
C PRO A 42 3.30 15.58 -10.39
N ASN A 43 3.26 14.62 -11.30
CA ASN A 43 2.14 14.43 -12.23
C ASN A 43 1.37 13.12 -11.97
N ASP A 44 1.78 12.30 -11.00
CA ASP A 44 1.14 11.01 -10.81
C ASP A 44 -0.31 11.12 -10.33
N HIS A 45 -0.67 12.12 -9.54
CA HIS A 45 -2.07 12.39 -9.23
C HIS A 45 -2.94 12.63 -10.49
N LYS A 46 -2.37 13.27 -11.54
CA LYS A 46 -3.05 13.47 -12.84
C LYS A 46 -3.14 12.18 -13.64
N ARG A 47 -2.09 11.37 -13.59
CA ARG A 47 -2.04 10.06 -14.25
C ARG A 47 -3.03 9.11 -13.59
N ILE A 48 -3.11 9.09 -12.24
CA ILE A 48 -4.12 8.34 -11.48
C ILE A 48 -5.53 8.78 -11.88
N TYR A 49 -5.82 10.09 -11.87
CA TYR A 49 -7.12 10.60 -12.28
C TYR A 49 -7.51 10.15 -13.71
N ARG A 50 -6.60 10.33 -14.66
CA ARG A 50 -6.81 9.89 -16.05
C ARG A 50 -7.08 8.39 -16.14
N PHE A 51 -6.27 7.58 -15.45
CA PHE A 51 -6.41 6.13 -15.41
C PHE A 51 -7.80 5.70 -14.92
N LEU A 52 -8.30 6.34 -13.86
CA LEU A 52 -9.63 6.08 -13.32
C LEU A 52 -10.73 6.50 -14.32
N ARG A 53 -10.60 7.69 -14.91
CA ARG A 53 -11.58 8.21 -15.88
C ARG A 53 -11.70 7.33 -17.14
N GLU A 54 -10.60 6.87 -17.68
CA GLU A 54 -10.57 5.99 -18.85
C GLU A 54 -11.24 4.63 -18.60
N ARG A 55 -11.39 4.24 -17.34
CA ARG A 55 -12.00 2.97 -16.91
C ARG A 55 -13.35 3.12 -16.24
N THR A 56 -13.81 4.34 -16.09
CA THR A 56 -15.18 4.65 -15.66
C THR A 56 -16.09 4.63 -16.88
N PRO A 57 -17.27 3.97 -16.83
CA PRO A 57 -18.20 3.95 -17.94
C PRO A 57 -18.60 5.36 -18.39
N ASP A 58 -18.88 5.52 -19.69
CA ASP A 58 -19.26 6.80 -20.27
C ASP A 58 -20.52 7.38 -19.60
N GLY A 59 -20.46 8.66 -19.27
CA GLY A 59 -21.55 9.37 -18.61
C GLY A 59 -21.65 9.15 -17.10
N GLU A 60 -20.86 8.21 -16.53
CA GLU A 60 -20.85 7.97 -15.09
C GLU A 60 -19.81 8.84 -14.37
N ARG A 61 -20.07 9.09 -13.09
CA ARG A 61 -19.09 9.71 -12.18
C ARG A 61 -18.08 8.65 -11.73
N THR A 62 -16.82 9.01 -11.66
CA THR A 62 -15.79 8.14 -11.08
C THR A 62 -16.01 8.02 -9.58
N VAL A 63 -16.15 6.78 -9.10
CA VAL A 63 -16.34 6.47 -7.67
C VAL A 63 -15.10 5.73 -7.15
N ILE A 64 -14.47 6.29 -6.13
CA ILE A 64 -13.43 5.64 -5.34
C ILE A 64 -14.12 5.17 -4.06
N ALA A 65 -14.49 3.89 -4.02
CA ALA A 65 -15.22 3.28 -2.91
C ALA A 65 -14.37 3.20 -1.63
N GLY A 66 -13.06 3.23 -1.77
CA GLY A 66 -12.12 3.34 -0.67
C GLY A 66 -10.72 3.73 -1.12
N TRP A 67 -10.04 4.49 -0.28
CA TRP A 67 -8.61 4.77 -0.44
C TRP A 67 -7.90 4.37 0.84
N PHE A 68 -7.00 3.41 0.74
CA PHE A 68 -6.24 2.87 1.85
C PHE A 68 -4.80 3.40 1.81
N PHE A 69 -4.28 3.72 2.98
CA PHE A 69 -2.88 4.12 3.17
C PHE A 69 -2.21 3.14 4.13
N SER A 70 -1.14 2.52 3.65
CA SER A 70 -0.37 1.55 4.42
C SER A 70 0.30 2.20 5.62
N HIS A 71 1.00 3.30 5.38
CA HIS A 71 1.62 4.16 6.38
C HIS A 71 1.88 5.55 5.78
N ALA A 72 2.30 6.51 6.60
CA ALA A 72 2.33 7.90 6.20
C ALA A 72 3.69 8.39 5.67
N HIS A 73 4.55 7.51 5.11
CA HIS A 73 5.72 7.96 4.37
C HIS A 73 5.33 8.74 3.10
N ASP A 74 6.21 9.62 2.68
CA ASP A 74 5.98 10.53 1.58
C ASP A 74 5.83 9.87 0.21
N ASP A 75 6.37 8.68 0.04
CA ASP A 75 6.24 7.86 -1.17
C ASP A 75 4.97 6.97 -1.21
N HIS A 76 4.14 7.07 -0.16
CA HIS A 76 2.84 6.41 -0.07
C HIS A 76 1.66 7.38 -0.09
N VAL A 77 1.80 8.58 0.50
CA VAL A 77 0.65 9.47 0.75
C VAL A 77 0.67 10.78 -0.04
N SER A 78 1.79 11.15 -0.68
CA SER A 78 1.95 12.51 -1.18
C SER A 78 1.04 12.86 -2.34
N GLN A 79 0.83 11.94 -3.28
CA GLN A 79 0.00 12.21 -4.46
C GLN A 79 -1.50 12.26 -4.14
N PHE A 80 -1.94 11.64 -3.03
CA PHE A 80 -3.31 11.81 -2.54
C PHE A 80 -3.63 13.27 -2.23
N VAL A 81 -2.72 13.98 -1.58
CA VAL A 81 -2.93 15.40 -1.23
C VAL A 81 -3.11 16.27 -2.47
N ASP A 82 -2.28 16.02 -3.49
CA ASP A 82 -2.37 16.76 -4.75
C ASP A 82 -3.60 16.32 -5.56
N PHE A 83 -3.99 15.05 -5.49
CA PHE A 83 -5.22 14.55 -6.09
C PHE A 83 -6.47 15.19 -5.49
N ILE A 84 -6.58 15.27 -4.17
CA ILE A 84 -7.71 15.92 -3.50
C ILE A 84 -7.81 17.39 -3.89
N ARG A 85 -6.68 18.11 -3.92
CA ARG A 85 -6.64 19.52 -4.27
C ARG A 85 -7.13 19.78 -5.70
N GLU A 86 -6.73 18.93 -6.66
CA GLU A 86 -7.02 19.14 -8.08
C GLU A 86 -8.32 18.45 -8.55
N TYR A 87 -8.63 17.27 -8.03
CA TYR A 87 -9.70 16.41 -8.53
C TYR A 87 -10.74 15.98 -7.49
N GLY A 88 -10.59 16.37 -6.23
CA GLY A 88 -11.50 15.94 -5.17
C GLY A 88 -12.98 16.25 -5.44
N SER A 89 -13.29 17.34 -6.15
CA SER A 89 -14.66 17.68 -6.57
C SER A 89 -15.13 16.94 -7.84
N ALA A 90 -14.20 16.42 -8.63
CA ALA A 90 -14.51 15.75 -9.91
C ALA A 90 -14.83 14.26 -9.75
N VAL A 91 -14.49 13.67 -8.60
CA VAL A 91 -14.74 12.26 -8.26
C VAL A 91 -15.60 12.15 -7.02
N GLU A 92 -16.07 10.96 -6.72
CA GLU A 92 -16.66 10.62 -5.43
C GLU A 92 -15.70 9.70 -4.68
N ILE A 93 -15.28 10.10 -3.47
CA ILE A 93 -14.46 9.28 -2.58
C ILE A 93 -15.31 8.96 -1.36
N GLU A 94 -15.66 7.69 -1.18
CA GLU A 94 -16.60 7.30 -0.12
C GLU A 94 -15.92 7.18 1.24
N ARG A 95 -14.66 6.68 1.27
CA ARG A 95 -13.97 6.41 2.54
C ARG A 95 -12.46 6.39 2.41
N LEU A 96 -11.79 6.85 3.48
CA LEU A 96 -10.36 6.64 3.70
C LEU A 96 -10.18 5.53 4.75
N TYR A 97 -9.13 4.72 4.59
CA TYR A 97 -8.79 3.62 5.49
C TYR A 97 -7.31 3.74 5.85
N TYR A 98 -6.99 3.86 7.12
CA TYR A 98 -5.60 3.90 7.60
C TYR A 98 -5.51 3.66 9.11
N ASN A 99 -4.32 3.35 9.60
CA ASN A 99 -3.99 3.39 11.02
C ASN A 99 -2.63 4.04 11.17
N ASP A 100 -2.64 5.34 11.44
CA ASP A 100 -1.44 6.15 11.48
C ASP A 100 -0.89 6.26 12.90
N ALA A 101 0.44 6.15 13.05
CA ALA A 101 1.10 6.26 14.34
C ALA A 101 0.99 7.70 14.88
N PRO A 102 0.82 7.90 16.22
CA PRO A 102 0.80 9.22 16.83
C PRO A 102 2.05 10.04 16.48
N ILE A 103 1.88 11.33 16.21
CA ILE A 103 2.96 12.19 15.73
C ILE A 103 4.16 12.27 16.70
N ASP A 104 3.91 12.20 18.00
CA ASP A 104 4.95 12.21 19.03
C ASP A 104 5.90 11.01 18.93
N HIS A 105 5.43 9.91 18.40
CA HIS A 105 6.21 8.69 18.18
C HIS A 105 7.03 8.74 16.89
N ARG A 106 6.73 9.69 16.02
CA ARG A 106 7.42 9.90 14.74
C ARG A 106 8.65 10.78 14.89
N ASP A 107 8.83 11.44 16.03
CA ASP A 107 9.93 12.38 16.25
C ASP A 107 11.30 11.71 16.33
N ASN A 108 11.35 10.41 16.60
CA ASN A 108 12.60 9.64 16.72
C ASN A 108 13.00 8.95 15.40
N MET A 109 12.37 9.28 14.29
CA MET A 109 12.64 8.59 13.04
C MET A 109 13.87 9.10 12.30
N SER A 110 14.57 8.18 11.65
CA SER A 110 15.83 8.42 10.94
C SER A 110 15.74 9.38 9.74
N TRP A 111 14.55 9.70 9.27
CA TRP A 111 14.30 10.51 8.06
C TRP A 111 14.12 12.02 8.33
N GLY A 112 14.19 12.44 9.57
CA GLY A 112 14.24 13.84 9.95
C GLY A 112 13.00 14.68 9.65
N GLU A 113 13.14 16.00 9.78
CA GLU A 113 12.05 16.99 9.66
C GLU A 113 11.40 17.05 8.27
N SER A 114 12.08 16.59 7.20
CA SER A 114 11.52 16.62 5.85
C SER A 114 10.30 15.71 5.71
N ASN A 115 10.37 14.49 6.24
CA ASN A 115 9.24 13.56 6.21
C ASN A 115 8.08 14.00 7.09
N LYS A 116 8.35 14.58 8.26
CA LYS A 116 7.32 15.14 9.14
C LYS A 116 6.44 16.16 8.42
N LYS A 117 7.00 16.95 7.50
CA LYS A 117 6.25 17.92 6.70
C LYS A 117 5.20 17.23 5.83
N TYR A 118 5.55 16.14 5.16
CA TYR A 118 4.64 15.42 4.25
C TYR A 118 3.59 14.64 5.04
N ILE A 119 3.97 14.02 6.15
CA ILE A 119 3.05 13.36 7.07
C ILE A 119 1.98 14.35 7.57
N ARG A 120 2.40 15.52 8.10
CA ARG A 120 1.45 16.56 8.54
C ARG A 120 0.54 17.03 7.41
N ARG A 121 1.10 17.20 6.21
CA ARG A 121 0.33 17.61 5.04
C ARG A 121 -0.74 16.58 4.65
N PHE A 122 -0.41 15.30 4.75
CA PHE A 122 -1.38 14.21 4.56
C PHE A 122 -2.47 14.24 5.62
N GLU A 123 -2.10 14.30 6.90
CA GLU A 123 -3.07 14.34 8.00
C GLU A 123 -4.01 15.54 7.93
N ASP A 124 -3.48 16.72 7.63
CA ASP A 124 -4.28 17.94 7.46
C ASP A 124 -5.26 17.79 6.29
N CYS A 125 -4.82 17.23 5.18
CA CYS A 125 -5.67 16.93 4.04
C CYS A 125 -6.76 15.92 4.41
N ALA A 126 -6.40 14.78 5.03
CA ALA A 126 -7.33 13.73 5.42
C ALA A 126 -8.39 14.25 6.42
N ARG A 127 -8.02 15.16 7.32
CA ARG A 127 -8.96 15.80 8.25
C ARG A 127 -9.87 16.84 7.57
N SER A 128 -9.37 17.57 6.59
CA SER A 128 -10.08 18.70 5.98
C SER A 128 -10.91 18.37 4.74
N CYS A 129 -10.67 17.22 4.11
CA CYS A 129 -11.35 16.85 2.87
C CYS A 129 -12.80 16.39 3.05
N ASN A 130 -13.30 16.30 4.29
CA ASN A 130 -14.65 15.85 4.65
C ASN A 130 -15.01 14.44 4.13
N ILE A 131 -14.01 13.60 3.87
CA ILE A 131 -14.21 12.20 3.51
C ILE A 131 -14.20 11.38 4.80
N PRO A 132 -15.22 10.52 5.05
CA PRO A 132 -15.22 9.66 6.23
C PRO A 132 -13.97 8.80 6.30
N ALA A 133 -13.29 8.78 7.45
CA ALA A 133 -12.12 7.96 7.69
C ALA A 133 -12.43 6.82 8.66
N VAL A 134 -11.88 5.65 8.37
CA VAL A 134 -11.95 4.46 9.22
C VAL A 134 -10.54 4.13 9.70
N LYS A 135 -10.33 4.18 11.02
CA LYS A 135 -9.12 3.67 11.63
C LYS A 135 -9.17 2.15 11.62
N LEU A 136 -8.14 1.53 11.06
CA LEU A 136 -8.01 0.07 10.99
C LEU A 136 -7.26 -0.47 12.20
N HIS A 137 -7.66 -1.66 12.66
CA HIS A 137 -7.00 -2.37 13.75
C HIS A 137 -6.77 -3.83 13.38
N THR A 138 -5.71 -4.41 13.88
CA THR A 138 -5.39 -5.82 13.67
C THR A 138 -6.55 -6.73 14.06
N GLY A 139 -6.83 -7.70 13.20
CA GLY A 139 -7.94 -8.64 13.36
C GLY A 139 -9.28 -8.13 12.82
N GLN A 140 -9.39 -6.87 12.39
CA GLN A 140 -10.59 -6.39 11.73
C GLN A 140 -10.75 -7.05 10.35
N ARG A 141 -12.04 -7.27 10.02
CA ARG A 141 -12.47 -7.63 8.67
C ARG A 141 -13.45 -6.58 8.18
N PHE A 142 -13.28 -6.11 6.95
CA PHE A 142 -14.21 -5.20 6.32
C PHE A 142 -14.42 -5.54 4.84
N PHE A 143 -15.46 -4.98 4.27
CA PHE A 143 -15.85 -5.21 2.89
C PHE A 143 -16.00 -3.88 2.17
N VAL A 144 -15.48 -3.84 0.94
CA VAL A 144 -15.74 -2.74 0.00
C VAL A 144 -16.25 -3.39 -1.27
N ARG A 145 -17.52 -3.24 -1.56
CA ARG A 145 -18.19 -3.93 -2.66
C ARG A 145 -18.03 -5.45 -2.54
N ASN A 146 -17.44 -6.07 -3.56
CA ASN A 146 -17.12 -7.50 -3.60
C ASN A 146 -15.71 -7.84 -3.07
N LEU A 147 -14.96 -6.85 -2.61
CA LEU A 147 -13.64 -7.04 -2.01
C LEU A 147 -13.78 -7.30 -0.52
N ARG A 148 -13.09 -8.33 0.00
CA ARG A 148 -12.99 -8.61 1.43
C ARG A 148 -11.56 -8.33 1.90
N PHE A 149 -11.43 -7.58 2.95
CA PHE A 149 -10.15 -7.24 3.56
C PHE A 149 -10.06 -7.80 4.98
N ASP A 150 -8.91 -8.37 5.31
CA ASP A 150 -8.49 -8.75 6.66
C ASP A 150 -7.26 -7.92 7.04
N VAL A 151 -7.29 -7.23 8.18
CA VAL A 151 -6.16 -6.47 8.72
C VAL A 151 -5.26 -7.42 9.50
N LEU A 152 -4.04 -7.67 9.02
CA LEU A 152 -3.12 -8.65 9.59
C LEU A 152 -2.20 -8.04 10.66
N CYS A 153 -1.75 -6.80 10.47
CA CYS A 153 -0.88 -6.09 11.41
C CYS A 153 -1.12 -4.59 11.30
N THR A 154 -0.90 -3.86 12.39
CA THR A 154 -0.89 -2.40 12.43
C THR A 154 0.20 -1.94 13.39
N GLN A 155 0.54 -0.66 13.35
CA GLN A 155 1.51 -0.04 14.26
C GLN A 155 1.24 -0.33 15.76
N GLU A 156 0.01 -0.62 16.12
CA GLU A 156 -0.38 -0.91 17.51
C GLU A 156 0.19 -2.24 18.02
N ASP A 157 0.48 -3.20 17.12
CA ASP A 157 1.13 -4.47 17.46
C ASP A 157 2.62 -4.32 17.75
N VAL A 158 3.24 -3.30 17.17
CA VAL A 158 4.67 -3.02 17.29
C VAL A 158 4.97 -2.10 18.46
N TRP A 159 4.04 -1.21 18.80
CA TRP A 159 4.17 -0.26 19.89
C TRP A 159 4.30 -0.95 21.27
N PRO A 160 5.23 -0.51 22.16
CA PRO A 160 6.18 0.61 22.05
C PRO A 160 7.56 0.19 21.53
N GLN A 161 7.73 -1.02 21.00
CA GLN A 161 9.02 -1.69 20.91
C GLN A 161 9.93 -1.21 19.78
N SER A 162 9.40 -0.71 18.64
CA SER A 162 10.25 -0.38 17.50
C SER A 162 9.61 0.60 16.52
N LEU A 163 9.36 1.81 16.99
CA LEU A 163 9.04 2.91 16.07
C LEU A 163 10.28 3.66 15.57
N GLU A 164 11.49 3.15 15.86
CA GLU A 164 12.74 3.67 15.30
C GLU A 164 12.80 3.51 13.78
N ASN A 165 12.18 2.47 13.25
CA ASN A 165 11.93 2.30 11.82
C ASN A 165 10.45 2.55 11.53
N PHE A 166 10.14 3.67 10.89
CA PHE A 166 8.76 4.07 10.60
C PHE A 166 8.03 3.12 9.65
N ASN A 167 8.75 2.36 8.85
CA ASN A 167 8.16 1.30 8.03
C ASN A 167 7.39 0.27 8.88
N ASN A 168 7.81 0.05 10.13
CA ASN A 168 7.07 -0.75 11.11
C ASN A 168 5.76 -0.10 11.60
N THR A 169 5.30 0.97 10.99
CA THR A 169 3.96 1.52 11.19
C THR A 169 2.99 1.11 10.07
N SER A 170 3.40 0.24 9.19
CA SER A 170 2.59 -0.22 8.07
C SER A 170 1.35 -0.97 8.55
N CYS A 171 0.22 -0.66 7.94
CA CYS A 171 -0.99 -1.44 8.09
C CYS A 171 -0.99 -2.52 7.01
N VAL A 172 -0.89 -3.78 7.42
CA VAL A 172 -0.80 -4.91 6.50
C VAL A 172 -2.18 -5.45 6.20
N LEU A 173 -2.56 -5.47 4.92
CA LEU A 173 -3.84 -5.99 4.45
C LEU A 173 -3.70 -7.30 3.70
N ALA A 174 -4.61 -8.23 3.99
CA ALA A 174 -4.92 -9.33 3.10
C ALA A 174 -6.26 -9.05 2.41
N LEU A 175 -6.28 -9.11 1.10
CA LEU A 175 -7.45 -8.94 0.24
C LEU A 175 -7.89 -10.29 -0.33
N GLU A 176 -9.18 -10.54 -0.35
CA GLU A 176 -9.77 -11.60 -1.18
C GLU A 176 -10.73 -11.00 -2.19
N ALA A 177 -10.50 -11.32 -3.46
CA ALA A 177 -11.31 -10.90 -4.59
C ALA A 177 -11.42 -12.05 -5.61
N ASP A 178 -12.63 -12.42 -5.98
CA ASP A 178 -12.93 -13.44 -7.02
C ASP A 178 -12.18 -14.78 -6.83
N GLY A 179 -11.93 -15.18 -5.57
CA GLY A 179 -11.21 -16.41 -5.20
C GLY A 179 -9.69 -16.27 -5.19
N THR A 180 -9.14 -15.10 -5.45
CA THR A 180 -7.71 -14.79 -5.38
C THR A 180 -7.41 -14.09 -4.06
N ARG A 181 -6.37 -14.53 -3.34
CA ARG A 181 -5.88 -13.91 -2.13
C ARG A 181 -4.61 -13.12 -2.39
N ILE A 182 -4.60 -11.85 -1.97
CA ILE A 182 -3.50 -10.92 -2.20
C ILE A 182 -3.08 -10.33 -0.85
N ILE A 183 -1.77 -10.23 -0.59
CA ILE A 183 -1.27 -9.54 0.61
C ILE A 183 -0.51 -8.28 0.20
N PHE A 184 -0.86 -7.17 0.85
CA PHE A 184 -0.19 -5.87 0.75
C PHE A 184 0.45 -5.54 2.10
N PRO A 185 1.74 -5.83 2.29
CA PRO A 185 2.46 -5.52 3.52
C PRO A 185 2.82 -4.04 3.65
N GLY A 186 2.62 -3.22 2.63
CA GLY A 186 3.19 -1.88 2.60
C GLY A 186 4.71 -1.95 2.69
N ASP A 187 5.28 -1.23 3.62
CA ASP A 187 6.73 -1.26 3.89
C ASP A 187 7.08 -1.99 5.19
N ALA A 188 6.18 -2.87 5.67
CA ALA A 188 6.40 -3.65 6.88
C ALA A 188 7.83 -4.20 6.93
N ALA A 189 8.56 -3.88 8.00
CA ALA A 189 9.93 -4.31 8.17
C ALA A 189 10.02 -5.63 8.96
N ASP A 190 11.21 -5.98 9.38
CA ASP A 190 11.51 -7.22 10.08
C ASP A 190 10.66 -7.43 11.33
N VAL A 191 10.48 -6.39 12.17
CA VAL A 191 9.72 -6.49 13.43
C VAL A 191 8.25 -6.83 13.16
N GLU A 192 7.58 -6.17 12.21
CA GLU A 192 6.19 -6.48 11.86
C GLU A 192 6.07 -7.88 11.25
N SER A 193 6.99 -8.24 10.36
CA SER A 193 6.98 -9.55 9.74
C SER A 193 7.22 -10.69 10.73
N ASP A 194 8.07 -10.49 11.73
CA ASP A 194 8.31 -11.45 12.81
C ASP A 194 7.08 -11.61 13.72
N ILE A 195 6.39 -10.50 14.03
CA ILE A 195 5.11 -10.53 14.74
C ILE A 195 4.07 -11.32 13.95
N MET A 196 3.96 -11.09 12.66
CA MET A 196 3.00 -11.82 11.80
C MET A 196 3.34 -13.30 11.69
N THR A 197 4.61 -13.65 11.50
CA THR A 197 5.04 -15.06 11.42
C THR A 197 4.89 -15.80 12.75
N ALA A 198 5.05 -15.12 13.88
CA ALA A 198 4.77 -15.70 15.21
C ALA A 198 3.27 -15.88 15.47
N ARG A 199 2.43 -14.97 14.97
CA ARG A 199 0.98 -14.94 15.22
C ARG A 199 0.19 -15.86 14.29
N TYR A 200 0.57 -15.93 13.02
CA TYR A 200 -0.23 -16.57 11.98
C TYR A 200 0.44 -17.82 11.41
N THR A 201 -0.40 -18.77 11.02
CA THR A 201 0.01 -19.96 10.26
C THR A 201 0.07 -19.67 8.76
N GLU A 202 0.64 -20.60 7.99
CA GLU A 202 0.66 -20.55 6.51
C GLU A 202 -0.77 -20.41 5.93
N LYS A 203 -1.78 -20.99 6.59
CA LYS A 203 -3.18 -20.82 6.15
C LYS A 203 -3.64 -19.36 6.15
N THR A 204 -3.13 -18.52 7.05
CA THR A 204 -3.48 -17.11 7.15
C THR A 204 -2.56 -16.23 6.29
N LEU A 205 -1.26 -16.56 6.24
CA LEU A 205 -0.27 -15.80 5.47
C LEU A 205 -0.19 -16.25 4.01
N GLY A 206 -0.60 -17.48 3.67
CA GLY A 206 -0.59 -17.99 2.31
C GLY A 206 -1.43 -17.12 1.37
N CYS A 207 -0.89 -16.80 0.19
CA CYS A 207 -1.56 -15.97 -0.79
C CYS A 207 -1.18 -16.35 -2.23
N ASP A 208 -1.99 -15.94 -3.19
CA ASP A 208 -1.67 -16.11 -4.61
C ASP A 208 -0.75 -15.01 -5.11
N ILE A 209 -0.98 -13.77 -4.65
CA ILE A 209 -0.23 -12.58 -5.07
C ILE A 209 0.26 -11.83 -3.84
N MET A 210 1.48 -11.31 -3.89
CA MET A 210 2.05 -10.49 -2.83
C MET A 210 2.73 -9.24 -3.41
N GLN A 211 2.48 -8.09 -2.78
CA GLN A 211 3.34 -6.94 -2.97
C GLN A 211 4.65 -7.19 -2.21
N GLN A 212 5.80 -6.97 -2.85
CA GLN A 212 7.09 -7.00 -2.17
C GLN A 212 7.18 -5.84 -1.18
N SER A 213 7.41 -6.16 0.10
CA SER A 213 7.51 -5.15 1.15
C SER A 213 8.64 -4.16 0.89
N HIS A 214 8.40 -2.90 1.25
CA HIS A 214 9.36 -1.79 1.19
C HIS A 214 10.05 -1.72 -0.19
N HIS A 215 9.24 -1.82 -1.25
CA HIS A 215 9.68 -1.78 -2.65
C HIS A 215 10.74 -2.83 -3.03
N GLY A 216 11.08 -3.75 -2.14
CA GLY A 216 12.21 -4.68 -2.30
C GLY A 216 13.52 -4.17 -1.71
N HIS A 217 13.49 -3.08 -0.92
CA HIS A 217 14.56 -2.71 0.00
C HIS A 217 14.58 -3.63 1.25
N SER A 218 15.17 -3.22 2.34
CA SER A 218 15.17 -3.96 3.62
C SER A 218 13.77 -3.94 4.26
N GLY A 219 12.86 -4.76 3.78
CA GLY A 219 11.48 -4.89 4.27
C GLY A 219 11.29 -6.12 5.16
N ALA A 220 10.20 -6.84 4.94
CA ALA A 220 9.82 -8.03 5.69
C ALA A 220 10.89 -9.15 5.63
N SER A 221 10.93 -9.98 6.67
CA SER A 221 11.91 -11.06 6.81
C SER A 221 11.74 -12.15 5.75
N PRO A 222 12.81 -12.88 5.39
CA PRO A 222 12.72 -14.01 4.46
C PRO A 222 11.72 -15.09 4.89
N GLU A 223 11.53 -15.28 6.19
CA GLU A 223 10.57 -16.25 6.74
C GLU A 223 9.12 -15.87 6.44
N PHE A 224 8.81 -14.59 6.41
CA PHE A 224 7.49 -14.12 6.01
C PHE A 224 7.12 -14.58 4.60
N TYR A 225 8.05 -14.45 3.65
CA TYR A 225 7.84 -14.91 2.27
C TYR A 225 7.78 -16.43 2.14
N ARG A 226 8.57 -17.16 2.94
CA ARG A 226 8.48 -18.65 2.97
C ARG A 226 7.11 -19.12 3.41
N ARG A 227 6.47 -18.44 4.37
CA ARG A 227 5.12 -18.79 4.83
C ARG A 227 4.01 -18.30 3.92
N ALA A 228 4.25 -17.23 3.21
CA ALA A 228 3.27 -16.68 2.30
C ALA A 228 3.14 -17.49 1.01
N GLU A 229 4.22 -18.13 0.55
CA GLU A 229 4.28 -18.99 -0.65
C GLU A 229 3.55 -18.37 -1.85
N ALA A 230 3.70 -17.05 -2.04
CA ALA A 230 3.03 -16.33 -3.12
C ALA A 230 3.49 -16.82 -4.49
N LYS A 231 2.53 -17.11 -5.37
CA LYS A 231 2.81 -17.52 -6.76
C LYS A 231 3.26 -16.36 -7.63
N THR A 232 2.76 -15.17 -7.32
CA THR A 232 3.11 -13.93 -8.03
C THR A 232 3.59 -12.89 -7.05
N VAL A 233 4.72 -12.22 -7.35
CA VAL A 233 5.26 -11.13 -6.53
C VAL A 233 5.33 -9.85 -7.35
N MET A 234 4.83 -8.76 -6.79
CA MET A 234 4.83 -7.43 -7.40
C MET A 234 5.87 -6.53 -6.69
N PHE A 235 6.86 -6.05 -7.43
CA PHE A 235 7.88 -5.12 -6.95
C PHE A 235 7.54 -3.69 -7.39
N PRO A 236 7.10 -2.80 -6.47
CA PRO A 236 6.81 -1.40 -6.80
C PRO A 236 8.11 -0.56 -6.84
N ILE A 237 8.97 -0.85 -7.79
CA ILE A 237 10.32 -0.28 -7.92
C ILE A 237 10.77 -0.33 -9.38
N THR A 238 11.69 0.54 -9.77
CA THR A 238 12.28 0.47 -11.12
C THR A 238 13.11 -0.78 -11.33
N LYS A 239 13.22 -1.24 -12.59
CA LYS A 239 14.08 -2.37 -12.95
C LYS A 239 15.55 -2.14 -12.57
N ILE A 240 16.04 -0.90 -12.72
CA ILE A 240 17.42 -0.55 -12.36
C ILE A 240 17.63 -0.77 -10.86
N LYS A 241 16.73 -0.24 -10.04
CA LYS A 241 16.83 -0.36 -8.59
C LYS A 241 16.60 -1.79 -8.11
N PHE A 242 15.69 -2.52 -8.75
CA PHE A 242 15.53 -3.95 -8.49
C PHE A 242 16.84 -4.73 -8.68
N ASP A 243 17.55 -4.50 -9.79
CA ASP A 243 18.82 -5.18 -10.08
C ASP A 243 19.92 -4.84 -9.07
N GLU A 244 19.88 -3.64 -8.47
CA GLU A 244 20.78 -3.24 -7.40
C GLU A 244 20.45 -3.91 -6.06
N GLU A 245 19.16 -4.02 -5.72
CA GLU A 245 18.69 -4.51 -4.42
C GLU A 245 18.56 -6.05 -4.38
N TYR A 246 18.19 -6.68 -5.49
CA TYR A 246 17.97 -8.13 -5.55
C TYR A 246 19.15 -8.94 -4.98
N PRO A 247 20.44 -8.69 -5.35
CA PRO A 247 21.56 -9.45 -4.79
C PRO A 247 21.84 -9.15 -3.31
N LYS A 248 21.45 -7.98 -2.81
CA LYS A 248 21.70 -7.57 -1.42
C LYS A 248 20.66 -8.14 -0.45
N GLN A 249 19.40 -8.19 -0.88
CA GLN A 249 18.27 -8.56 -0.01
C GLN A 249 17.96 -10.06 -0.12
N GLU A 250 18.14 -10.82 0.98
CA GLU A 250 17.76 -12.23 1.03
C GLU A 250 16.25 -12.40 0.79
N ALA A 251 15.44 -11.51 1.34
CA ALA A 251 13.99 -11.52 1.19
C ALA A 251 13.56 -11.51 -0.28
N ASN A 252 14.20 -10.68 -1.13
CA ASN A 252 13.90 -10.63 -2.57
C ASN A 252 14.26 -11.96 -3.25
N ARG A 253 15.43 -12.53 -2.92
CA ARG A 253 15.84 -13.83 -3.49
C ARG A 253 14.91 -14.95 -3.09
N VAL A 254 14.48 -14.98 -1.83
CA VAL A 254 13.50 -15.96 -1.32
C VAL A 254 12.16 -15.78 -2.02
N ALA A 255 11.62 -14.57 -2.06
CA ALA A 255 10.34 -14.29 -2.72
C ALA A 255 10.36 -14.73 -4.19
N CYS A 256 11.38 -14.32 -4.97
CA CYS A 256 11.51 -14.72 -6.37
C CYS A 256 11.78 -16.23 -6.57
N SER A 257 12.42 -16.92 -5.60
CA SER A 257 12.67 -18.36 -5.71
C SER A 257 11.44 -19.23 -5.50
N ILE A 258 10.44 -18.69 -4.78
CA ILE A 258 9.17 -19.37 -4.49
C ILE A 258 8.16 -19.05 -5.58
N ALA A 259 8.12 -17.81 -6.05
CA ALA A 259 7.16 -17.34 -7.02
C ALA A 259 7.32 -18.02 -8.39
N GLU A 260 6.19 -18.28 -9.05
CA GLU A 260 6.15 -18.72 -10.44
C GLU A 260 6.47 -17.56 -11.40
N GLU A 261 6.08 -16.33 -11.00
CA GLU A 261 6.35 -15.11 -11.75
C GLU A 261 6.49 -13.89 -10.82
N TYR A 262 7.17 -12.84 -11.31
CA TYR A 262 7.21 -11.55 -10.63
C TYR A 262 7.18 -10.39 -11.62
N PHE A 263 6.61 -9.27 -11.17
CA PHE A 263 6.48 -8.04 -11.93
C PHE A 263 7.26 -6.91 -11.27
N ILE A 264 7.91 -6.11 -12.09
CA ILE A 264 8.65 -4.91 -11.66
C ILE A 264 7.93 -3.71 -12.31
N ALA A 265 7.69 -2.63 -11.53
CA ALA A 265 7.01 -1.44 -12.00
C ALA A 265 7.83 -0.65 -13.02
#